data_5f21cab0a44dc9f07f9764ec62b1e6ac
#
_entry.id   5f21cab0a44dc9f07f9764ec62b1e6ac
#
_cell.length_a   1.000
_cell.length_b   1.000
_cell.length_c   1.000
_cell.angle_alpha   90.00
_cell.angle_beta   90.00
_cell.angle_gamma   90.00
#
_symmetry.space_group_name_H-M   'P 1'
#
loop_
_entity.id
_entity.type
_entity.pdbx_description
1 polymer ?
#
loop_
_entity_poly.entity_id
_entity_poly.type
_entity_poly.pdbx_seq_one_letter_code
_entity_poly.pdbx_strand_id
1 'polypeptide(L)'
;MSANAFWRNGRFRGYEVLWDLEIPFALDCGGFVAMKQYGGYRWKIAEYVELATALRPLWWAAMDYCCEPEIAGCQQEITRRVEDTVYSLAKTIATVVVWNRELPGWPAAPPTPVIQGWKPSDYRYCVDKIEHCLFGDPAYIQAMGHDGWPSLVGVGSVCRRRLSGETGLMRVLDTLEGILPNHVQFHLFGVKSCALSKLRDRPRIASVDSMAWNSAARWEAFATNRSKGKAFLSHKMAQWVVSQKQRALPSPQLTLF
;
A
#
# COMPACT_ATOMS: atom_id res chain seq x y z
N MET A 1 0.52 7.13 5.24
CA MET A 1 0.30 8.44 4.53
C MET A 1 0.41 8.21 3.04
N SER A 2 -0.23 9.03 2.19
CA SER A 2 -0.09 8.89 0.73
C SER A 2 0.76 10.02 0.14
N ALA A 3 1.64 9.69 -0.81
CA ALA A 3 2.50 10.65 -1.52
C ALA A 3 1.70 11.78 -2.20
N ASN A 4 0.45 11.50 -2.62
CA ASN A 4 -0.46 12.53 -3.16
C ASN A 4 -0.69 13.72 -2.22
N ALA A 5 -0.58 13.53 -0.90
CA ALA A 5 -0.76 14.61 0.07
C ALA A 5 0.33 15.69 -0.03
N PHE A 6 1.49 15.33 -0.55
CA PHE A 6 2.67 16.20 -0.65
C PHE A 6 2.88 16.75 -2.07
N TRP A 7 2.22 16.20 -3.10
CA TRP A 7 2.39 16.66 -4.47
C TRP A 7 1.60 17.94 -4.76
N ARG A 8 2.32 19.04 -5.00
CA ARG A 8 1.72 20.36 -5.28
C ARG A 8 2.58 21.15 -6.27
N ASN A 9 1.95 21.69 -7.30
CA ASN A 9 2.61 22.53 -8.31
C ASN A 9 3.86 21.90 -8.92
N GLY A 10 3.76 20.60 -9.30
CA GLY A 10 4.82 19.88 -10.01
C GLY A 10 5.99 19.41 -9.15
N ARG A 11 5.88 19.42 -7.81
CA ARG A 11 6.89 18.91 -6.88
C ARG A 11 6.31 18.46 -5.54
N PHE A 12 7.05 17.65 -4.80
CA PHE A 12 6.74 17.35 -3.41
C PHE A 12 7.06 18.52 -2.49
N ARG A 13 6.16 18.83 -1.56
CA ARG A 13 6.27 19.97 -0.63
C ARG A 13 5.53 19.72 0.67
N GLY A 14 5.92 20.45 1.72
CA GLY A 14 5.21 20.53 2.98
C GLY A 14 5.32 19.24 3.81
N TYR A 15 6.34 18.41 3.56
CA TYR A 15 6.65 17.24 4.36
C TYR A 15 7.58 17.57 5.53
N GLU A 16 8.21 18.73 5.53
CA GLU A 16 9.12 19.19 6.57
C GLU A 16 8.44 19.28 7.94
N VAL A 17 7.14 19.58 7.95
CA VAL A 17 6.32 19.61 9.17
C VAL A 17 6.18 18.24 9.86
N LEU A 18 6.60 17.16 9.20
CA LEU A 18 6.55 15.80 9.73
C LEU A 18 7.87 15.40 10.39
N TRP A 19 8.95 16.14 10.22
CA TRP A 19 10.27 15.79 10.77
C TRP A 19 10.29 15.73 12.29
N ASP A 20 9.46 16.57 12.94
CA ASP A 20 9.33 16.62 14.39
C ASP A 20 8.22 15.70 14.93
N LEU A 21 7.55 14.93 14.05
CA LEU A 21 6.52 14.00 14.47
C LEU A 21 7.14 12.66 14.85
N GLU A 22 7.16 12.36 16.15
CA GLU A 22 7.57 11.04 16.68
C GLU A 22 6.54 9.92 16.42
N ILE A 23 5.58 10.16 15.54
CA ILE A 23 4.53 9.18 15.22
C ILE A 23 5.00 8.28 14.07
N PRO A 24 5.15 6.97 14.31
CA PRO A 24 5.52 6.05 13.24
C PRO A 24 4.43 5.99 12.18
N PHE A 25 4.83 6.06 10.91
CA PHE A 25 3.91 5.99 9.78
C PHE A 25 4.50 5.21 8.60
N ALA A 26 3.64 4.74 7.71
CA ALA A 26 4.00 4.17 6.42
C ALA A 26 3.69 5.17 5.29
N LEU A 27 4.48 5.11 4.21
CA LEU A 27 4.27 5.93 3.02
C LEU A 27 3.73 5.07 1.87
N ASP A 28 2.49 5.35 1.47
CA ASP A 28 1.85 4.82 0.26
C ASP A 28 2.21 5.68 -0.94
N CYS A 29 2.52 5.04 -2.07
CA CYS A 29 2.87 5.72 -3.32
C CYS A 29 1.71 6.53 -3.94
N GLY A 30 0.45 6.23 -3.55
CA GLY A 30 -0.73 6.93 -4.03
C GLY A 30 -1.22 6.48 -5.41
N GLY A 31 -0.88 5.27 -5.84
CA GLY A 31 -1.15 4.74 -7.17
C GLY A 31 -2.61 4.80 -7.58
N PHE A 32 -3.55 4.44 -6.70
CA PHE A 32 -4.98 4.51 -7.02
C PHE A 32 -5.43 5.94 -7.42
N VAL A 33 -5.04 6.95 -6.65
CA VAL A 33 -5.37 8.35 -6.96
C VAL A 33 -4.67 8.81 -8.22
N ALA A 34 -3.40 8.44 -8.39
CA ALA A 34 -2.61 8.78 -9.58
C ALA A 34 -3.29 8.25 -10.85
N MET A 35 -3.70 6.99 -10.87
CA MET A 35 -4.36 6.37 -12.02
C MET A 35 -5.77 6.93 -12.25
N LYS A 36 -6.58 7.04 -11.20
CA LYS A 36 -7.98 7.44 -11.31
C LYS A 36 -8.18 8.91 -11.67
N GLN A 37 -7.37 9.80 -11.11
CA GLN A 37 -7.56 11.24 -11.29
C GLN A 37 -6.69 11.84 -12.40
N TYR A 38 -5.51 11.25 -12.64
CA TYR A 38 -4.52 11.85 -13.54
C TYR A 38 -4.12 10.92 -14.69
N GLY A 39 -4.61 9.68 -14.73
CA GLY A 39 -4.25 8.69 -15.74
C GLY A 39 -2.84 8.12 -15.58
N GLY A 40 -2.09 8.53 -14.57
CA GLY A 40 -0.72 8.10 -14.29
C GLY A 40 -0.07 8.89 -13.17
N TYR A 41 1.13 8.49 -12.79
CA TYR A 41 1.93 9.24 -11.83
C TYR A 41 2.36 10.59 -12.38
N ARG A 42 2.30 11.62 -11.55
CA ARG A 42 2.75 12.98 -11.87
C ARG A 42 4.18 13.27 -11.44
N TRP A 43 4.80 12.35 -10.75
CA TRP A 43 6.17 12.41 -10.26
C TRP A 43 7.00 11.25 -10.80
N LYS A 44 8.29 11.47 -10.86
CA LYS A 44 9.27 10.46 -11.26
C LYS A 44 9.64 9.57 -10.07
N ILE A 45 10.17 8.39 -10.35
CA ILE A 45 10.65 7.46 -9.32
C ILE A 45 11.71 8.13 -8.43
N ALA A 46 12.67 8.86 -9.02
CA ALA A 46 13.72 9.54 -8.26
C ALA A 46 13.15 10.57 -7.25
N GLU A 47 12.15 11.36 -7.66
CA GLU A 47 11.48 12.32 -6.78
C GLU A 47 10.73 11.61 -5.64
N TYR A 48 10.16 10.44 -5.91
CA TYR A 48 9.48 9.64 -4.89
C TYR A 48 10.47 8.98 -3.92
N VAL A 49 11.61 8.48 -4.40
CA VAL A 49 12.71 7.99 -3.55
C VAL A 49 13.23 9.11 -2.64
N GLU A 50 13.43 10.31 -3.18
CA GLU A 50 13.82 11.51 -2.40
C GLU A 50 12.80 11.80 -1.30
N LEU A 51 11.50 11.83 -1.62
CA LEU A 51 10.43 12.02 -0.64
C LEU A 51 10.46 10.95 0.46
N ALA A 52 10.56 9.68 0.08
CA ALA A 52 10.61 8.57 1.02
C ALA A 52 11.82 8.67 1.95
N THR A 53 12.99 9.03 1.40
CA THR A 53 14.21 9.24 2.18
C THR A 53 14.08 10.42 3.14
N ALA A 54 13.50 11.53 2.68
CA ALA A 54 13.29 12.72 3.51
C ALA A 54 12.29 12.49 4.66
N LEU A 55 11.24 11.71 4.40
CA LEU A 55 10.19 11.41 5.37
C LEU A 55 10.56 10.34 6.40
N ARG A 56 11.49 9.45 6.10
CA ARG A 56 11.93 8.33 6.97
C ARG A 56 10.76 7.52 7.54
N PRO A 57 9.82 7.03 6.70
CA PRO A 57 8.73 6.21 7.19
C PRO A 57 9.25 4.87 7.74
N LEU A 58 8.45 4.14 8.54
CA LEU A 58 8.77 2.78 8.96
C LEU A 58 8.98 1.85 7.77
N TRP A 59 8.17 2.04 6.74
CA TRP A 59 8.29 1.40 5.43
C TRP A 59 7.56 2.25 4.38
N TRP A 60 7.92 2.08 3.13
CA TRP A 60 7.29 2.78 2.02
C TRP A 60 7.05 1.83 0.84
N ALA A 61 5.90 1.97 0.22
CA ALA A 61 5.49 1.14 -0.90
C ALA A 61 6.25 1.54 -2.17
N ALA A 62 6.70 0.57 -2.95
CA ALA A 62 7.10 0.84 -4.34
C ALA A 62 5.93 1.42 -5.13
N MET A 63 6.21 2.17 -6.19
CA MET A 63 5.16 2.68 -7.08
C MET A 63 4.50 1.51 -7.81
N ASP A 64 3.16 1.44 -7.75
CA ASP A 64 2.34 0.35 -8.26
C ASP A 64 1.21 0.83 -9.16
N TYR A 65 0.70 -0.04 -10.00
CA TYR A 65 -0.37 0.26 -10.95
C TYR A 65 -1.61 -0.57 -10.61
N CYS A 66 -2.61 0.08 -10.04
CA CYS A 66 -3.81 -0.58 -9.55
C CYS A 66 -4.64 -1.25 -10.68
N CYS A 67 -5.19 -2.42 -10.37
CA CYS A 67 -5.85 -3.33 -11.31
C CYS A 67 -7.37 -3.42 -11.11
N GLU A 68 -8.00 -2.48 -10.39
CA GLU A 68 -9.45 -2.43 -10.24
C GLU A 68 -10.15 -2.32 -11.60
N PRO A 69 -11.23 -3.10 -11.86
CA PRO A 69 -11.93 -3.10 -13.14
C PRO A 69 -12.42 -1.73 -13.62
N GLU A 70 -12.74 -0.84 -12.67
CA GLU A 70 -13.14 0.54 -12.96
C GLU A 70 -12.01 1.41 -13.52
N ILE A 71 -10.76 0.93 -13.45
CA ILE A 71 -9.56 1.61 -13.92
C ILE A 71 -8.90 0.83 -15.05
N ALA A 72 -8.70 -0.48 -14.88
CA ALA A 72 -8.04 -1.33 -15.86
C ALA A 72 -8.95 -1.69 -17.04
N GLY A 73 -10.27 -1.83 -16.84
CA GLY A 73 -11.25 -2.03 -17.89
C GLY A 73 -11.26 -3.44 -18.52
N CYS A 74 -10.11 -4.06 -18.79
CA CYS A 74 -10.00 -5.37 -19.39
C CYS A 74 -8.80 -6.19 -18.86
N GLN A 75 -8.77 -7.50 -19.16
CA GLN A 75 -7.71 -8.39 -18.70
C GLN A 75 -6.33 -8.04 -19.26
N GLN A 76 -6.25 -7.60 -20.52
CA GLN A 76 -4.98 -7.20 -21.12
C GLN A 76 -4.38 -5.99 -20.38
N GLU A 77 -5.20 -5.02 -20.00
CA GLU A 77 -4.76 -3.85 -19.23
C GLU A 77 -4.34 -4.26 -17.80
N ILE A 78 -5.02 -5.23 -17.17
CA ILE A 78 -4.61 -5.78 -15.88
C ILE A 78 -3.20 -6.39 -16.00
N THR A 79 -2.96 -7.23 -17.01
CA THR A 79 -1.65 -7.83 -17.26
C THR A 79 -0.57 -6.77 -17.44
N ARG A 80 -0.81 -5.76 -18.27
CA ARG A 80 0.11 -4.64 -18.47
C ARG A 80 0.43 -3.90 -17.17
N ARG A 81 -0.58 -3.64 -16.32
CA ARG A 81 -0.41 -2.96 -15.04
C ARG A 81 0.38 -3.77 -14.03
N VAL A 82 0.23 -5.08 -14.04
CA VAL A 82 1.08 -5.99 -13.25
C VAL A 82 2.53 -5.86 -13.72
N GLU A 83 2.78 -5.90 -15.04
CA GLU A 83 4.13 -5.75 -15.60
C GLU A 83 4.72 -4.37 -15.32
N ASP A 84 3.94 -3.30 -15.44
CA ASP A 84 4.33 -1.93 -15.07
C ASP A 84 4.69 -1.82 -13.58
N THR A 85 3.97 -2.54 -12.70
CA THR A 85 4.27 -2.59 -11.26
C THR A 85 5.62 -3.25 -11.01
N VAL A 86 5.90 -4.39 -11.63
CA VAL A 86 7.19 -5.08 -11.51
C VAL A 86 8.33 -4.23 -12.08
N TYR A 87 8.12 -3.64 -13.26
CA TYR A 87 9.10 -2.73 -13.85
C TYR A 87 9.38 -1.51 -12.97
N SER A 88 8.34 -0.93 -12.39
CA SER A 88 8.47 0.20 -11.47
C SER A 88 9.25 -0.18 -10.20
N LEU A 89 9.01 -1.38 -9.65
CA LEU A 89 9.78 -1.90 -8.52
C LEU A 89 11.26 -2.05 -8.88
N ALA A 90 11.58 -2.67 -10.03
CA ALA A 90 12.96 -2.82 -10.50
C ALA A 90 13.67 -1.45 -10.65
N LYS A 91 12.99 -0.47 -11.25
CA LYS A 91 13.51 0.89 -11.40
C LYS A 91 13.68 1.62 -10.06
N THR A 92 12.77 1.41 -9.12
CA THR A 92 12.87 1.99 -7.77
C THR A 92 14.08 1.42 -7.03
N ILE A 93 14.31 0.11 -7.12
CA ILE A 93 15.46 -0.58 -6.53
C ILE A 93 16.76 -0.03 -7.12
N ALA A 94 16.88 0.03 -8.45
CA ALA A 94 18.05 0.60 -9.11
C ALA A 94 18.30 2.06 -8.69
N THR A 95 17.23 2.86 -8.54
CA THR A 95 17.33 4.24 -8.06
C THR A 95 17.83 4.31 -6.62
N VAL A 96 17.36 3.44 -5.73
CA VAL A 96 17.84 3.34 -4.34
C VAL A 96 19.34 2.98 -4.29
N VAL A 97 19.78 2.03 -5.11
CA VAL A 97 21.21 1.66 -5.19
C VAL A 97 22.08 2.85 -5.61
N VAL A 98 21.65 3.56 -6.65
CA VAL A 98 22.37 4.77 -7.12
C VAL A 98 22.36 5.85 -6.05
N TRP A 99 21.20 6.11 -5.44
CA TRP A 99 21.05 7.09 -4.37
C TRP A 99 21.99 6.81 -3.20
N ASN A 100 22.02 5.57 -2.72
CA ASN A 100 22.84 5.17 -1.57
C ASN A 100 24.35 5.24 -1.87
N ARG A 101 24.73 5.01 -3.12
CA ARG A 101 26.10 5.17 -3.56
C ARG A 101 26.52 6.64 -3.64
N GLU A 102 25.65 7.51 -4.15
CA GLU A 102 25.96 8.92 -4.37
C GLU A 102 25.77 9.77 -3.10
N LEU A 103 24.87 9.37 -2.21
CA LEU A 103 24.50 10.08 -0.98
C LEU A 103 24.61 9.16 0.26
N PRO A 104 25.81 8.61 0.58
CA PRO A 104 25.97 7.63 1.66
C PRO A 104 25.64 8.20 3.05
N GLY A 105 25.72 9.52 3.23
CA GLY A 105 25.31 10.20 4.47
C GLY A 105 23.79 10.33 4.65
N TRP A 106 23.00 9.98 3.63
CA TRP A 106 21.55 10.08 3.65
C TRP A 106 20.89 8.92 2.88
N PRO A 107 21.03 7.69 3.37
CA PRO A 107 20.63 6.50 2.64
C PRO A 107 19.11 6.36 2.57
N ALA A 108 18.61 5.94 1.42
CA ALA A 108 17.25 5.51 1.23
C ALA A 108 17.07 4.08 1.75
N ALA A 109 16.00 3.85 2.53
CA ALA A 109 15.60 2.49 2.88
C ALA A 109 15.08 1.73 1.64
N PRO A 110 15.13 0.39 1.63
CA PRO A 110 14.56 -0.39 0.52
C PRO A 110 13.04 -0.20 0.42
N PRO A 111 12.48 -0.21 -0.81
CA PRO A 111 11.04 -0.14 -1.00
C PRO A 111 10.37 -1.45 -0.61
N THR A 112 9.17 -1.38 -0.07
CA THR A 112 8.28 -2.55 0.13
C THR A 112 7.66 -2.91 -1.22
N PRO A 113 7.85 -4.13 -1.74
CA PRO A 113 7.21 -4.58 -2.97
C PRO A 113 5.69 -4.57 -2.83
N VAL A 114 4.99 -4.22 -3.91
CA VAL A 114 3.52 -4.28 -3.98
C VAL A 114 3.11 -5.32 -5.00
N ILE A 115 2.26 -6.25 -4.58
CA ILE A 115 1.69 -7.29 -5.44
C ILE A 115 0.33 -6.81 -5.94
N GLN A 116 0.15 -6.78 -7.26
CA GLN A 116 -1.05 -6.28 -7.92
C GLN A 116 -1.75 -7.37 -8.73
N GLY A 117 -3.07 -7.22 -8.88
CA GLY A 117 -3.90 -8.09 -9.68
C GLY A 117 -5.38 -7.86 -9.40
N TRP A 118 -6.25 -8.53 -10.18
CA TRP A 118 -7.67 -8.55 -9.89
C TRP A 118 -8.17 -9.96 -9.60
N LYS A 119 -7.88 -10.94 -10.43
CA LYS A 119 -8.16 -12.36 -10.16
C LYS A 119 -7.01 -12.97 -9.36
N PRO A 120 -7.24 -14.06 -8.63
CA PRO A 120 -6.16 -14.80 -7.97
C PRO A 120 -4.99 -15.16 -8.90
N SER A 121 -5.29 -15.50 -10.16
CA SER A 121 -4.28 -15.76 -11.20
C SER A 121 -3.38 -14.56 -11.50
N ASP A 122 -3.92 -13.33 -11.45
CA ASP A 122 -3.13 -12.15 -11.72
C ASP A 122 -2.14 -11.87 -10.58
N TYR A 123 -2.55 -12.10 -9.33
CA TYR A 123 -1.65 -12.00 -8.17
C TYR A 123 -0.54 -13.04 -8.22
N ARG A 124 -0.86 -14.29 -8.61
CA ARG A 124 0.16 -15.32 -8.88
C ARG A 124 1.13 -14.86 -9.95
N TYR A 125 0.61 -14.37 -11.08
CA TYR A 125 1.43 -13.85 -12.17
C TYR A 125 2.35 -12.70 -11.71
N CYS A 126 1.85 -11.81 -10.85
CA CYS A 126 2.66 -10.73 -10.28
C CYS A 126 3.81 -11.28 -9.41
N VAL A 127 3.52 -12.27 -8.57
CA VAL A 127 4.53 -12.95 -7.74
C VAL A 127 5.58 -13.61 -8.62
N ASP A 128 5.18 -14.43 -9.59
CA ASP A 128 6.09 -15.12 -10.52
C ASP A 128 6.98 -14.13 -11.29
N LYS A 129 6.41 -12.98 -11.70
CA LYS A 129 7.17 -11.92 -12.39
C LYS A 129 8.18 -11.23 -11.48
N ILE A 130 7.83 -10.94 -10.22
CA ILE A 130 8.76 -10.36 -9.25
C ILE A 130 9.93 -11.32 -9.03
N GLU A 131 9.66 -12.59 -8.78
CA GLU A 131 10.69 -13.61 -8.57
C GLU A 131 11.58 -13.76 -9.80
N HIS A 132 11.00 -13.92 -10.98
CA HIS A 132 11.74 -14.08 -12.22
C HIS A 132 12.60 -12.87 -12.61
N CYS A 133 12.10 -11.65 -12.37
CA CYS A 133 12.76 -10.44 -12.85
C CYS A 133 13.75 -9.84 -11.86
N LEU A 134 13.61 -10.14 -10.56
CA LEU A 134 14.36 -9.43 -9.51
C LEU A 134 15.23 -10.33 -8.64
N PHE A 135 14.83 -11.59 -8.39
CA PHE A 135 15.64 -12.46 -7.55
C PHE A 135 16.89 -12.89 -8.31
N GLY A 136 18.03 -12.89 -7.60
CA GLY A 136 19.36 -13.09 -8.19
C GLY A 136 19.95 -11.83 -8.85
N ASP A 137 19.18 -10.73 -9.00
CA ASP A 137 19.72 -9.46 -9.51
C ASP A 137 20.59 -8.78 -8.45
N PRO A 138 21.86 -8.44 -8.79
CA PRO A 138 22.78 -7.80 -7.83
C PRO A 138 22.25 -6.48 -7.25
N ALA A 139 21.52 -5.67 -8.05
CA ALA A 139 20.94 -4.42 -7.55
C ALA A 139 19.80 -4.70 -6.54
N TYR A 140 19.00 -5.75 -6.78
CA TYR A 140 18.00 -6.18 -5.83
C TYR A 140 18.62 -6.60 -4.51
N ILE A 141 19.61 -7.50 -4.54
CA ILE A 141 20.31 -7.99 -3.34
C ILE A 141 20.98 -6.83 -2.60
N GLN A 142 21.62 -5.90 -3.31
CA GLN A 142 22.26 -4.73 -2.72
C GLN A 142 21.25 -3.80 -2.02
N ALA A 143 20.09 -3.54 -2.63
CA ALA A 143 19.08 -2.66 -2.07
C ALA A 143 18.33 -3.30 -0.91
N MET A 144 17.94 -4.57 -1.06
CA MET A 144 17.09 -5.28 -0.10
C MET A 144 17.88 -5.91 1.06
N GLY A 145 19.19 -6.12 0.89
CA GLY A 145 20.05 -6.79 1.86
C GLY A 145 19.96 -8.32 1.85
N HIS A 146 19.15 -8.90 0.97
CA HIS A 146 18.96 -10.35 0.82
C HIS A 146 18.43 -10.67 -0.58
N ASP A 147 18.57 -11.93 -1.00
CA ASP A 147 17.87 -12.49 -2.16
C ASP A 147 16.55 -13.14 -1.71
N GLY A 148 15.45 -12.82 -2.39
CA GLY A 148 14.12 -13.34 -2.09
C GLY A 148 13.16 -12.32 -1.45
N TRP A 149 12.03 -12.83 -0.95
CA TRP A 149 10.95 -11.99 -0.41
C TRP A 149 11.32 -11.32 0.91
N PRO A 150 11.03 -10.00 1.08
CA PRO A 150 11.14 -9.34 2.36
C PRO A 150 10.04 -9.80 3.33
N SER A 151 10.20 -9.46 4.60
CA SER A 151 9.21 -9.80 5.64
C SER A 151 7.85 -9.13 5.46
N LEU A 152 7.77 -8.03 4.70
CA LEU A 152 6.53 -7.30 4.42
C LEU A 152 6.37 -7.06 2.94
N VAL A 153 5.17 -7.33 2.42
CA VAL A 153 4.74 -6.93 1.07
C VAL A 153 3.40 -6.21 1.13
N GLY A 154 3.20 -5.26 0.22
CA GLY A 154 1.91 -4.63 0.01
C GLY A 154 1.02 -5.48 -0.90
N VAL A 155 -0.28 -5.52 -0.62
CA VAL A 155 -1.28 -6.14 -1.51
C VAL A 155 -2.21 -5.05 -1.99
N GLY A 156 -2.10 -4.71 -3.27
CA GLY A 156 -2.91 -3.68 -3.92
C GLY A 156 -4.19 -4.23 -4.54
N SER A 157 -5.01 -3.34 -5.09
CA SER A 157 -6.30 -3.65 -5.71
C SER A 157 -7.26 -4.46 -4.84
N VAL A 158 -7.17 -4.32 -3.53
CA VAL A 158 -8.08 -4.91 -2.54
C VAL A 158 -9.09 -3.89 -2.00
N CYS A 159 -8.97 -2.64 -2.41
CA CYS A 159 -9.90 -1.57 -2.07
C CYS A 159 -11.31 -1.88 -2.60
N ARG A 160 -12.33 -1.68 -1.75
CA ARG A 160 -13.74 -1.89 -2.11
C ARG A 160 -14.12 -3.31 -2.57
N ARG A 161 -13.19 -4.25 -2.54
CA ARG A 161 -13.40 -5.64 -2.95
C ARG A 161 -14.46 -6.33 -2.07
N ARG A 162 -15.20 -7.29 -2.64
CA ARG A 162 -16.05 -8.19 -1.86
C ARG A 162 -15.17 -9.11 -1.02
N LEU A 163 -15.69 -9.56 0.14
CA LEU A 163 -14.93 -10.48 1.00
C LEU A 163 -14.85 -11.88 0.39
N SER A 164 -15.96 -12.38 -0.15
CA SER A 164 -16.11 -13.72 -0.72
C SER A 164 -16.31 -13.69 -2.24
N GLY A 165 -16.29 -14.87 -2.86
CA GLY A 165 -16.41 -15.08 -4.31
C GLY A 165 -15.03 -15.30 -4.96
N GLU A 166 -15.04 -15.63 -6.26
CA GLU A 166 -13.83 -15.99 -7.02
C GLU A 166 -12.75 -14.91 -7.03
N THR A 167 -13.16 -13.64 -7.05
CA THR A 167 -12.26 -12.48 -6.97
C THR A 167 -12.33 -11.80 -5.61
N GLY A 168 -12.90 -12.46 -4.59
CA GLY A 168 -13.05 -11.91 -3.23
C GLY A 168 -11.70 -11.79 -2.51
N LEU A 169 -11.66 -10.89 -1.50
CA LEU A 169 -10.46 -10.65 -0.71
C LEU A 169 -9.91 -11.93 -0.09
N MET A 170 -10.78 -12.78 0.49
CA MET A 170 -10.35 -14.02 1.13
C MET A 170 -9.67 -14.96 0.13
N ARG A 171 -10.22 -15.09 -1.09
CA ARG A 171 -9.64 -15.94 -2.12
C ARG A 171 -8.27 -15.44 -2.60
N VAL A 172 -8.10 -14.13 -2.70
CA VAL A 172 -6.80 -13.52 -3.01
C VAL A 172 -5.77 -13.85 -1.92
N LEU A 173 -6.15 -13.67 -0.65
CA LEU A 173 -5.27 -13.96 0.48
C LEU A 173 -4.91 -15.46 0.55
N ASP A 174 -5.88 -16.36 0.38
CA ASP A 174 -5.62 -17.81 0.32
C ASP A 174 -4.60 -18.15 -0.78
N THR A 175 -4.70 -17.47 -1.92
CA THR A 175 -3.75 -17.66 -3.03
C THR A 175 -2.36 -17.18 -2.65
N LEU A 176 -2.23 -15.98 -2.11
CA LEU A 176 -0.93 -15.41 -1.71
C LEU A 176 -0.29 -16.19 -0.56
N GLU A 177 -1.07 -16.60 0.43
CA GLU A 177 -0.59 -17.44 1.54
C GLU A 177 -0.10 -18.81 1.06
N GLY A 178 -0.68 -19.35 -0.01
CA GLY A 178 -0.29 -20.63 -0.60
C GLY A 178 0.95 -20.59 -1.51
N ILE A 179 1.37 -19.40 -1.98
CA ILE A 179 2.50 -19.29 -2.92
C ILE A 179 3.71 -18.56 -2.33
N LEU A 180 3.50 -17.65 -1.39
CA LEU A 180 4.58 -16.90 -0.76
C LEU A 180 5.13 -17.60 0.48
N PRO A 181 6.44 -17.47 0.78
CA PRO A 181 7.03 -18.03 1.98
C PRO A 181 6.32 -17.60 3.27
N ASN A 182 6.30 -18.47 4.27
CA ASN A 182 5.55 -18.26 5.52
C ASN A 182 5.98 -17.02 6.33
N HIS A 183 7.21 -16.56 6.16
CA HIS A 183 7.71 -15.37 6.86
C HIS A 183 7.17 -14.06 6.27
N VAL A 184 6.61 -14.09 5.06
CA VAL A 184 6.08 -12.90 4.38
C VAL A 184 4.75 -12.51 4.97
N GLN A 185 4.66 -11.30 5.48
CA GLN A 185 3.44 -10.68 5.99
C GLN A 185 2.87 -9.68 4.98
N PHE A 186 1.59 -9.36 5.12
CA PHE A 186 0.86 -8.50 4.17
C PHE A 186 0.41 -7.19 4.80
N HIS A 187 0.66 -6.09 4.09
CA HIS A 187 -0.10 -4.86 4.25
C HIS A 187 -1.19 -4.79 3.17
N LEU A 188 -2.45 -4.58 3.56
CA LEU A 188 -3.57 -4.54 2.62
C LEU A 188 -4.03 -3.10 2.39
N PHE A 189 -3.92 -2.60 1.15
CA PHE A 189 -4.28 -1.23 0.80
C PHE A 189 -5.79 -1.01 0.64
N GLY A 190 -6.35 -0.05 1.38
CA GLY A 190 -7.72 0.43 1.18
C GLY A 190 -8.82 -0.52 1.61
N VAL A 191 -8.60 -1.38 2.58
CA VAL A 191 -9.56 -2.40 3.00
C VAL A 191 -10.82 -1.80 3.65
N LYS A 192 -11.98 -2.38 3.35
CA LYS A 192 -13.24 -2.01 4.03
C LYS A 192 -13.22 -2.40 5.50
N SER A 193 -13.73 -1.53 6.36
CA SER A 193 -13.82 -1.77 7.81
C SER A 193 -14.54 -3.08 8.19
N CYS A 194 -15.52 -3.53 7.38
CA CYS A 194 -16.21 -4.79 7.62
C CYS A 194 -15.34 -6.04 7.42
N ALA A 195 -14.17 -5.90 6.75
CA ALA A 195 -13.23 -7.00 6.57
C ALA A 195 -12.42 -7.28 7.85
N LEU A 196 -12.23 -6.31 8.74
CA LEU A 196 -11.32 -6.41 9.88
C LEU A 196 -11.63 -7.61 10.78
N SER A 197 -12.92 -7.88 11.05
CA SER A 197 -13.33 -9.03 11.86
C SER A 197 -12.98 -10.39 11.24
N LYS A 198 -12.79 -10.45 9.93
CA LYS A 198 -12.39 -11.66 9.21
C LYS A 198 -10.87 -11.75 9.02
N LEU A 199 -10.18 -10.60 9.05
CA LEU A 199 -8.73 -10.51 8.87
C LEU A 199 -7.96 -10.72 10.17
N ARG A 200 -8.55 -10.40 11.34
CA ARG A 200 -7.88 -10.49 12.65
C ARG A 200 -7.35 -11.88 12.99
N ASP A 201 -7.99 -12.93 12.44
CA ASP A 201 -7.63 -14.32 12.71
C ASP A 201 -6.60 -14.86 11.67
N ARG A 202 -6.09 -13.99 10.78
CA ARG A 202 -5.06 -14.32 9.79
C ARG A 202 -3.69 -13.80 10.24
N PRO A 203 -2.79 -14.67 10.70
CA PRO A 203 -1.51 -14.25 11.32
C PRO A 203 -0.57 -13.54 10.34
N ARG A 204 -0.77 -13.71 9.02
CA ARG A 204 0.04 -13.08 7.99
C ARG A 204 -0.40 -11.65 7.64
N ILE A 205 -1.50 -11.15 8.20
CA ILE A 205 -1.92 -9.76 8.01
C ILE A 205 -1.21 -8.86 9.04
N ALA A 206 -0.15 -8.18 8.62
CA ALA A 206 0.60 -7.26 9.46
C ALA A 206 -0.16 -5.96 9.72
N SER A 207 -0.79 -5.43 8.69
CA SER A 207 -1.51 -4.14 8.78
C SER A 207 -2.49 -3.93 7.64
N VAL A 208 -3.40 -2.99 7.84
CA VAL A 208 -4.35 -2.54 6.83
C VAL A 208 -4.48 -1.02 6.89
N ASP A 209 -4.80 -0.39 5.77
CA ASP A 209 -5.23 1.00 5.76
C ASP A 209 -6.65 1.15 5.22
N SER A 210 -7.25 2.31 5.44
CA SER A 210 -8.57 2.63 4.89
C SER A 210 -8.83 4.12 4.88
N MET A 211 -9.39 4.60 3.79
CA MET A 211 -9.89 5.97 3.64
C MET A 211 -11.41 6.09 3.89
N ALA A 212 -12.06 5.02 4.39
CA ALA A 212 -13.51 5.00 4.62
C ALA A 212 -13.97 6.11 5.57
N TRP A 213 -13.19 6.40 6.62
CA TRP A 213 -13.48 7.46 7.58
C TRP A 213 -13.58 8.84 6.92
N ASN A 214 -12.66 9.15 5.98
CA ASN A 214 -12.63 10.44 5.31
C ASN A 214 -13.85 10.63 4.39
N SER A 215 -14.21 9.58 3.65
CA SER A 215 -15.41 9.60 2.80
C SER A 215 -16.67 9.79 3.65
N ALA A 216 -16.82 9.02 4.72
CA ALA A 216 -17.96 9.13 5.65
C ALA A 216 -18.04 10.53 6.29
N ALA A 217 -16.91 11.07 6.77
CA ALA A 217 -16.86 12.40 7.36
C ALA A 217 -17.24 13.50 6.35
N ARG A 218 -16.80 13.39 5.10
CA ARG A 218 -17.14 14.36 4.04
C ARG A 218 -18.64 14.32 3.68
N TRP A 219 -19.22 13.13 3.62
CA TRP A 219 -20.67 12.96 3.40
C TRP A 219 -21.48 13.52 4.56
N GLU A 220 -21.07 13.25 5.80
CA GLU A 220 -21.73 13.80 6.99
C GLU A 220 -21.66 15.33 7.01
N ALA A 221 -20.48 15.91 6.73
CA ALA A 221 -20.32 17.36 6.64
C ALA A 221 -21.24 17.96 5.58
N PHE A 222 -21.37 17.31 4.41
CA PHE A 222 -22.27 17.74 3.35
C PHE A 222 -23.74 17.67 3.80
N ALA A 223 -24.17 16.52 4.36
CA ALA A 223 -25.55 16.29 4.81
C ALA A 223 -25.98 17.23 5.95
N THR A 224 -25.02 17.66 6.80
CA THR A 224 -25.29 18.54 7.96
C THR A 224 -24.92 20.00 7.72
N ASN A 225 -24.55 20.35 6.48
CA ASN A 225 -24.07 21.70 6.09
C ASN A 225 -22.96 22.24 7.00
N ARG A 226 -22.02 21.35 7.43
CA ARG A 226 -20.89 21.70 8.29
C ARG A 226 -19.60 21.89 7.49
N SER A 227 -18.71 22.70 8.03
CA SER A 227 -17.37 22.87 7.45
C SER A 227 -16.57 21.56 7.50
N LYS A 228 -15.89 21.23 6.39
CA LYS A 228 -14.93 20.12 6.27
C LYS A 228 -13.55 20.49 6.84
N GLY A 229 -13.49 21.34 7.87
CA GLY A 229 -12.25 21.80 8.47
C GLY A 229 -11.40 20.69 9.08
N LYS A 230 -10.11 20.94 9.28
CA LYS A 230 -9.15 19.97 9.81
C LYS A 230 -9.61 19.38 11.15
N ALA A 231 -10.11 20.20 12.07
CA ALA A 231 -10.57 19.77 13.39
C ALA A 231 -11.71 18.75 13.29
N PHE A 232 -12.71 18.99 12.44
CA PHE A 232 -13.80 18.04 12.20
C PHE A 232 -13.28 16.72 11.63
N LEU A 233 -12.42 16.77 10.62
CA LEU A 233 -11.87 15.56 10.00
C LEU A 233 -10.98 14.77 10.98
N SER A 234 -10.16 15.45 11.79
CA SER A 234 -9.33 14.79 12.81
C SER A 234 -10.18 14.11 13.88
N HIS A 235 -11.25 14.76 14.35
CA HIS A 235 -12.18 14.16 15.30
C HIS A 235 -12.85 12.89 14.74
N LYS A 236 -13.33 12.94 13.49
CA LYS A 236 -13.92 11.78 12.80
C LYS A 236 -12.92 10.66 12.59
N MET A 237 -11.69 10.97 12.26
CA MET A 237 -10.61 9.98 12.16
C MET A 237 -10.38 9.30 13.51
N ALA A 238 -10.27 10.06 14.61
CA ALA A 238 -10.07 9.50 15.94
C ALA A 238 -11.22 8.57 16.37
N GLN A 239 -12.46 8.97 16.17
CA GLN A 239 -13.63 8.13 16.43
C GLN A 239 -13.59 6.83 15.61
N TRP A 240 -13.26 6.95 14.32
CA TRP A 240 -13.15 5.79 13.44
C TRP A 240 -12.05 4.83 13.90
N VAL A 241 -10.85 5.32 14.24
CA VAL A 241 -9.74 4.50 14.73
C VAL A 241 -10.14 3.70 15.97
N VAL A 242 -10.81 4.32 16.95
CA VAL A 242 -11.31 3.63 18.15
C VAL A 242 -12.25 2.49 17.77
N SER A 243 -13.21 2.76 16.88
CA SER A 243 -14.16 1.74 16.43
C SER A 243 -13.49 0.58 15.66
N GLN A 244 -12.43 0.87 14.88
CA GLN A 244 -11.70 -0.19 14.17
C GLN A 244 -10.84 -1.03 15.11
N LYS A 245 -10.19 -0.43 16.11
CA LYS A 245 -9.46 -1.16 17.14
C LYS A 245 -10.36 -2.19 17.83
N GLN A 246 -11.59 -1.82 18.21
CA GLN A 246 -12.56 -2.75 18.79
C GLN A 246 -12.89 -3.92 17.86
N ARG A 247 -13.03 -3.69 16.54
CA ARG A 247 -13.29 -4.75 15.56
C ARG A 247 -12.09 -5.68 15.33
N ALA A 248 -10.89 -5.17 15.52
CA ALA A 248 -9.65 -5.93 15.38
C ALA A 248 -9.31 -6.78 16.63
N LEU A 249 -9.93 -6.49 17.78
CA LEU A 249 -9.76 -7.30 18.98
C LEU A 249 -10.33 -8.71 18.77
N PRO A 250 -9.71 -9.76 19.32
CA PRO A 250 -10.28 -11.09 19.35
C PRO A 250 -11.69 -11.06 19.97
N SER A 251 -12.61 -11.86 19.45
CA SER A 251 -13.90 -12.05 20.15
C SER A 251 -13.61 -12.62 21.53
N PRO A 252 -14.27 -12.12 22.60
CA PRO A 252 -14.21 -12.80 23.88
C PRO A 252 -14.62 -14.25 23.65
N GLN A 253 -13.76 -15.19 24.01
CA GLN A 253 -14.14 -16.59 24.04
C GLN A 253 -15.27 -16.72 25.06
N LEU A 254 -16.49 -17.02 24.59
CA LEU A 254 -17.53 -17.49 25.45
C LEU A 254 -17.09 -18.85 25.98
N THR A 255 -16.57 -18.87 27.19
CA THR A 255 -16.40 -20.10 27.96
C THR A 255 -17.81 -20.60 28.27
N LEU A 256 -18.28 -21.58 27.49
CA LEU A 256 -19.46 -22.36 27.86
C LEU A 256 -19.05 -23.21 29.07
N PHE A 257 -19.55 -22.84 30.24
CA PHE A 257 -19.53 -23.68 31.44
C PHE A 257 -20.63 -24.72 31.35
#